data_bf964a408e8bd4b9812ea23b12b9667d
#
_entry.id   bf964a408e8bd4b9812ea23b12b9667d
#
_cell.length_a   1.000
_cell.length_b   1.000
_cell.length_c   1.000
_cell.angle_alpha   90.00
_cell.angle_beta   90.00
_cell.angle_gamma   90.00
#
_symmetry.space_group_name_H-M   'P 1'
#
loop_
_entity.id
_entity.type
_entity.pdbx_description
1 polymer ?
#
loop_
_entity_poly.entity_id
_entity_poly.type
_entity_poly.pdbx_seq_one_letter_code
_entity_poly.pdbx_strand_id
1 'polypeptide(L)'
;MKYSQNYIKKLNHPNISISPLINFVSWSELRSIKENSFNNHIEGIMLKNKNSIYKSGRPALCWYKWKRDPFLEDFIIMYAQRGHGKRSSFYSDFTFGCWIENKINTLVPIGKAYSGFTNDELKKLDKWVRDNTLDRFGPVRSVKPGLVVEI
;
A
#
# COMPACT_ATOMS: atom_id res chain seq x y z
N MET A 1 -19.65 -13.63 -16.16
CA MET A 1 -18.35 -14.05 -16.76
C MET A 1 -18.51 -14.63 -18.17
N LYS A 2 -19.39 -15.59 -18.44
CA LYS A 2 -19.54 -16.16 -19.80
C LYS A 2 -19.81 -15.11 -20.91
N TYR A 3 -20.64 -14.11 -20.64
CA TYR A 3 -20.93 -13.03 -21.59
C TYR A 3 -19.69 -12.17 -21.92
N SER A 4 -18.93 -11.78 -20.92
CA SER A 4 -17.70 -10.98 -21.10
C SER A 4 -16.66 -11.75 -21.90
N GLN A 5 -16.50 -13.05 -21.65
CA GLN A 5 -15.58 -13.92 -22.39
C GLN A 5 -15.95 -14.03 -23.86
N ASN A 6 -17.23 -14.26 -24.16
CA ASN A 6 -17.70 -14.33 -25.53
C ASN A 6 -17.56 -13.00 -26.27
N TYR A 7 -17.83 -11.89 -25.59
CA TYR A 7 -17.69 -10.55 -26.18
C TYR A 7 -16.24 -10.25 -26.54
N ILE A 8 -15.29 -10.47 -25.61
CA ILE A 8 -13.87 -10.19 -25.84
C ILE A 8 -13.30 -11.11 -26.91
N LYS A 9 -13.71 -12.39 -26.96
CA LYS A 9 -13.31 -13.29 -28.04
C LYS A 9 -13.81 -12.81 -29.42
N LYS A 10 -15.03 -12.26 -29.51
CA LYS A 10 -15.57 -11.68 -30.75
C LYS A 10 -14.86 -10.38 -31.14
N LEU A 11 -14.44 -9.57 -30.14
CA LEU A 11 -13.77 -8.31 -30.37
C LEU A 11 -12.38 -8.51 -30.99
N ASN A 12 -11.70 -9.62 -30.67
CA ASN A 12 -10.38 -10.01 -31.19
C ASN A 12 -9.37 -8.86 -31.30
N HIS A 13 -9.27 -8.04 -30.25
CA HIS A 13 -8.42 -6.84 -30.24
C HIS A 13 -7.08 -7.15 -29.55
N PRO A 14 -5.91 -6.78 -30.13
CA PRO A 14 -4.59 -7.17 -29.61
C PRO A 14 -4.30 -6.66 -28.20
N ASN A 15 -4.86 -5.53 -27.82
CA ASN A 15 -4.62 -4.90 -26.50
C ASN A 15 -5.70 -5.23 -25.46
N ILE A 16 -6.64 -6.12 -25.78
CA ILE A 16 -7.73 -6.50 -24.87
C ILE A 16 -7.70 -8.01 -24.66
N SER A 17 -7.44 -8.43 -23.44
CA SER A 17 -7.41 -9.85 -23.07
C SER A 17 -8.31 -10.13 -21.87
N ILE A 18 -8.63 -11.39 -21.69
CA ILE A 18 -9.37 -11.85 -20.52
C ILE A 18 -8.36 -12.30 -19.46
N SER A 19 -8.51 -11.81 -18.27
CA SER A 19 -7.74 -12.30 -17.13
C SER A 19 -8.03 -13.80 -16.94
N PRO A 20 -6.99 -14.65 -16.87
CA PRO A 20 -7.17 -16.09 -16.72
C PRO A 20 -7.83 -16.44 -15.40
N LEU A 21 -8.64 -17.50 -15.41
CA LEU A 21 -9.16 -18.10 -14.20
C LEU A 21 -8.16 -19.12 -13.68
N ILE A 22 -7.87 -19.05 -12.39
CA ILE A 22 -7.07 -20.05 -11.70
C ILE A 22 -8.01 -21.19 -11.29
N ASN A 23 -7.75 -22.40 -11.79
CA ASN A 23 -8.45 -23.60 -11.37
C ASN A 23 -7.71 -24.20 -10.16
N PHE A 24 -8.43 -24.58 -9.16
CA PHE A 24 -7.91 -25.22 -7.94
C PHE A 24 -8.97 -26.16 -7.35
N VAL A 25 -8.54 -27.20 -6.66
CA VAL A 25 -9.41 -28.18 -6.01
C VAL A 25 -9.48 -28.00 -4.49
N SER A 26 -8.51 -27.31 -3.90
CA SER A 26 -8.44 -27.06 -2.44
C SER A 26 -7.87 -25.69 -2.11
N TRP A 27 -8.21 -25.20 -0.91
CA TRP A 27 -7.64 -23.94 -0.41
C TRP A 27 -6.13 -24.00 -0.19
N SER A 28 -5.58 -25.17 0.14
CA SER A 28 -4.14 -25.38 0.26
C SER A 28 -3.44 -25.23 -1.08
N GLU A 29 -3.99 -25.80 -2.13
CA GLU A 29 -3.47 -25.64 -3.49
C GLU A 29 -3.52 -24.16 -3.93
N LEU A 30 -4.64 -23.48 -3.69
CA LEU A 30 -4.76 -22.07 -4.02
C LEU A 30 -3.74 -21.19 -3.25
N ARG A 31 -3.43 -21.54 -2.00
CA ARG A 31 -2.38 -20.90 -1.22
C ARG A 31 -1.01 -21.10 -1.87
N SER A 32 -0.68 -22.33 -2.23
CA SER A 32 0.59 -22.63 -2.93
C SER A 32 0.70 -21.89 -4.26
N ILE A 33 -0.38 -21.81 -5.03
CA ILE A 33 -0.41 -21.03 -6.28
C ILE A 33 -0.16 -19.54 -5.99
N LYS A 34 -0.78 -18.98 -4.95
CA LYS A 34 -0.55 -17.60 -4.52
C LYS A 34 0.92 -17.37 -4.19
N GLU A 35 1.51 -18.20 -3.35
CA GLU A 35 2.89 -18.09 -2.90
C GLU A 35 3.89 -18.18 -4.06
N ASN A 36 3.70 -19.12 -4.97
CA ASN A 36 4.54 -19.29 -6.15
C ASN A 36 4.40 -18.16 -7.18
N SER A 37 3.30 -17.43 -7.17
CA SER A 37 3.07 -16.30 -8.08
C SER A 37 3.89 -15.06 -7.77
N PHE A 38 4.41 -14.93 -6.55
CA PHE A 38 5.09 -13.71 -6.09
C PHE A 38 6.43 -13.43 -6.77
N ASN A 39 7.06 -14.42 -7.38
CA ASN A 39 8.32 -14.26 -8.11
C ASN A 39 8.19 -13.36 -9.36
N ASN A 40 6.97 -13.03 -9.80
CA ASN A 40 6.67 -12.29 -11.02
C ASN A 40 6.05 -10.90 -10.77
N HIS A 41 6.36 -10.24 -9.68
CA HIS A 41 5.80 -8.93 -9.32
C HIS A 41 4.26 -8.92 -9.15
N ILE A 42 3.67 -10.06 -8.83
CA ILE A 42 2.24 -10.21 -8.59
C ILE A 42 1.94 -9.88 -7.12
N GLU A 43 1.06 -8.92 -6.86
CA GLU A 43 0.66 -8.54 -5.49
C GLU A 43 -0.17 -9.61 -4.77
N GLY A 44 -0.82 -10.49 -5.51
CA GLY A 44 -1.71 -11.51 -4.99
C GLY A 44 -2.77 -11.94 -6.00
N ILE A 45 -3.80 -12.60 -5.52
CA ILE A 45 -4.91 -13.09 -6.33
C ILE A 45 -6.23 -12.42 -5.97
N MET A 46 -7.13 -12.36 -6.94
CA MET A 46 -8.47 -11.81 -6.80
C MET A 46 -9.48 -12.93 -6.61
N LEU A 47 -10.08 -13.00 -5.43
CA LEU A 47 -11.17 -13.92 -5.14
C LEU A 47 -12.50 -13.22 -5.47
N LYS A 48 -13.31 -13.84 -6.32
CA LYS A 48 -14.61 -13.31 -6.73
C LYS A 48 -15.70 -14.31 -6.44
N ASN A 49 -16.75 -13.88 -5.76
CA ASN A 49 -17.92 -14.74 -5.55
C ASN A 49 -18.52 -15.08 -6.91
N LYS A 50 -18.56 -16.39 -7.23
CA LYS A 50 -19.02 -16.90 -8.52
C LYS A 50 -20.48 -16.54 -8.83
N ASN A 51 -21.29 -16.39 -7.79
CA ASN A 51 -22.72 -16.08 -7.89
C ASN A 51 -23.02 -14.57 -7.77
N SER A 52 -22.00 -13.72 -7.61
CA SER A 52 -22.24 -12.29 -7.54
C SER A 52 -22.66 -11.72 -8.89
N ILE A 53 -23.66 -10.87 -8.87
CA ILE A 53 -24.03 -10.04 -10.00
C ILE A 53 -23.10 -8.82 -10.09
N TYR A 54 -22.94 -8.27 -11.29
CA TYR A 54 -22.24 -7.02 -11.45
C TYR A 54 -23.07 -5.88 -10.84
N LYS A 55 -22.42 -5.12 -9.95
CA LYS A 55 -22.99 -3.90 -9.34
C LYS A 55 -22.03 -2.76 -9.54
N SER A 56 -22.55 -1.57 -9.77
CA SER A 56 -21.75 -0.34 -9.80
C SER A 56 -21.19 0.00 -8.42
N GLY A 57 -20.09 0.74 -8.35
CA GLY A 57 -19.45 1.14 -7.11
C GLY A 57 -18.55 0.06 -6.51
N ARG A 58 -18.47 0.01 -5.18
CA ARG A 58 -17.66 -0.94 -4.41
C ARG A 58 -18.54 -1.80 -3.48
N PRO A 59 -19.32 -2.74 -4.01
CA PRO A 59 -20.17 -3.59 -3.18
C PRO A 59 -19.30 -4.45 -2.26
N ALA A 60 -19.68 -4.51 -0.98
CA ALA A 60 -19.03 -5.38 -0.01
C ALA A 60 -19.30 -6.86 -0.32
N LEU A 61 -18.43 -7.75 0.14
CA LEU A 61 -18.60 -9.21 0.16
C LEU A 61 -18.69 -9.92 -1.21
N CYS A 62 -18.39 -9.20 -2.31
CA CYS A 62 -18.41 -9.79 -3.64
C CYS A 62 -17.01 -10.16 -4.15
N TRP A 63 -16.04 -9.30 -3.89
CA TRP A 63 -14.66 -9.44 -4.37
C TRP A 63 -13.69 -9.17 -3.25
N TYR A 64 -12.63 -10.02 -3.18
CA TYR A 64 -11.59 -9.93 -2.17
C TYR A 64 -10.22 -9.96 -2.84
N LYS A 65 -9.32 -9.13 -2.38
CA LYS A 65 -7.89 -9.20 -2.73
C LYS A 65 -7.19 -10.04 -1.68
N TRP A 66 -6.69 -11.20 -2.07
CA TRP A 66 -5.81 -11.99 -1.23
C TRP A 66 -4.37 -11.66 -1.57
N LYS A 67 -3.89 -10.60 -0.96
CA LYS A 67 -2.54 -10.10 -1.14
C LYS A 67 -1.52 -10.99 -0.43
N ARG A 68 -0.25 -10.86 -0.82
CA ARG A 68 0.86 -11.31 0.02
C ARG A 68 0.95 -10.42 1.25
N ASP A 69 1.61 -10.93 2.30
CA ASP A 69 1.92 -10.10 3.46
C ASP A 69 2.89 -8.98 3.05
N PRO A 70 2.72 -7.77 3.59
CA PRO A 70 3.64 -6.67 3.31
C PRO A 70 5.04 -7.02 3.82
N PHE A 71 6.06 -6.50 3.16
CA PHE A 71 7.39 -6.46 3.76
C PHE A 71 7.37 -5.44 4.89
N LEU A 72 8.06 -5.75 5.97
CA LEU A 72 8.27 -4.85 7.09
C LEU A 72 9.74 -4.47 7.11
N GLU A 73 10.01 -3.18 7.09
CA GLU A 73 11.37 -2.64 7.05
C GLU A 73 11.46 -1.39 7.94
N ASP A 74 12.63 -1.15 8.49
CA ASP A 74 12.89 -0.02 9.36
C ASP A 74 13.32 1.21 8.57
N PHE A 75 12.60 2.31 8.75
CA PHE A 75 12.90 3.58 8.10
C PHE A 75 12.95 4.73 9.12
N ILE A 76 13.62 5.80 8.74
CA ILE A 76 13.75 7.01 9.53
C ILE A 76 12.79 8.06 9.02
N ILE A 77 12.05 8.72 9.91
CA ILE A 77 11.21 9.87 9.54
C ILE A 77 12.12 11.05 9.18
N MET A 78 11.97 11.57 7.97
CA MET A 78 12.69 12.73 7.45
C MET A 78 11.83 13.99 7.45
N TYR A 79 10.60 13.87 6.98
CA TYR A 79 9.67 14.98 6.85
C TYR A 79 8.29 14.58 7.35
N ALA A 80 7.57 15.58 7.85
CA ALA A 80 6.19 15.44 8.26
C ALA A 80 5.34 16.58 7.68
N GLN A 81 4.12 16.25 7.28
CA GLN A 81 3.14 17.21 6.79
C GLN A 81 1.80 17.00 7.50
N ARG A 82 1.04 18.07 7.64
CA ARG A 82 -0.31 17.97 8.20
C ARG A 82 -1.21 17.16 7.28
N GLY A 83 -2.06 16.35 7.89
CA GLY A 83 -3.06 15.58 7.17
C GLY A 83 -4.19 16.44 6.61
N HIS A 84 -5.12 15.78 5.94
CA HIS A 84 -6.30 16.40 5.34
C HIS A 84 -7.59 16.03 6.09
N GLY A 85 -8.61 16.88 5.97
CA GLY A 85 -9.92 16.63 6.56
C GLY A 85 -9.86 16.52 8.09
N LYS A 86 -10.36 15.42 8.64
CA LYS A 86 -10.40 15.18 10.10
C LYS A 86 -9.02 15.13 10.77
N ARG A 87 -7.95 14.93 10.01
CA ARG A 87 -6.56 14.85 10.49
C ARG A 87 -5.75 16.12 10.24
N SER A 88 -6.39 17.22 9.81
CA SER A 88 -5.71 18.48 9.48
C SER A 88 -5.00 19.16 10.67
N SER A 89 -5.37 18.82 11.90
CA SER A 89 -4.73 19.32 13.12
C SER A 89 -3.47 18.57 13.53
N PHE A 90 -3.22 17.38 12.95
CA PHE A 90 -2.09 16.51 13.25
C PHE A 90 -1.14 16.38 12.08
N TYR A 91 0.14 16.16 12.37
CA TYR A 91 1.08 15.64 11.40
C TYR A 91 0.77 14.15 11.19
N SER A 92 0.28 13.79 10.02
CA SER A 92 -0.15 12.42 9.69
C SER A 92 0.31 11.95 8.31
N ASP A 93 1.07 12.76 7.61
CA ASP A 93 1.69 12.43 6.33
C ASP A 93 3.21 12.51 6.51
N PHE A 94 3.89 11.37 6.46
CA PHE A 94 5.30 11.24 6.77
C PHE A 94 6.09 10.78 5.56
N THR A 95 7.25 11.37 5.36
CA THR A 95 8.26 10.92 4.40
C THR A 95 9.36 10.20 5.16
N PHE A 96 9.66 9.00 4.69
CA PHE A 96 10.65 8.10 5.28
C PHE A 96 11.87 7.98 4.39
N GLY A 97 13.00 7.72 5.01
CA GLY A 97 14.25 7.50 4.33
C GLY A 97 15.13 6.46 5.00
N CYS A 98 16.17 6.08 4.30
CA CYS A 98 17.24 5.22 4.81
C CYS A 98 18.61 5.85 4.56
N TRP A 99 19.60 5.41 5.36
CA TRP A 99 20.99 5.82 5.19
C TRP A 99 21.61 5.10 4.00
N ILE A 100 22.45 5.83 3.24
CA ILE A 100 23.28 5.23 2.19
C ILE A 100 24.54 4.66 2.82
N GLU A 101 24.81 3.35 2.60
CA GLU A 101 25.95 2.64 3.19
C GLU A 101 27.30 3.33 2.99
N ASN A 102 27.56 3.89 1.83
CA ASN A 102 28.88 4.42 1.46
C ASN A 102 28.97 5.96 1.54
N LYS A 103 27.98 6.63 2.13
CA LYS A 103 27.98 8.07 2.31
C LYS A 103 27.63 8.44 3.73
N ILE A 104 28.63 8.87 4.48
CA ILE A 104 28.45 9.29 5.87
C ILE A 104 27.36 10.38 5.97
N ASN A 105 26.37 10.14 6.83
CA ASN A 105 25.27 11.06 7.11
C ASN A 105 24.37 11.45 5.91
N THR A 106 24.30 10.62 4.87
CA THR A 106 23.38 10.88 3.76
C THR A 106 22.11 10.03 3.90
N LEU A 107 21.02 10.70 4.25
CA LEU A 107 19.68 10.11 4.35
C LEU A 107 18.91 10.37 3.04
N VAL A 108 18.39 9.32 2.42
CA VAL A 108 17.67 9.40 1.13
C VAL A 108 16.21 9.05 1.32
N PRO A 109 15.27 9.86 0.80
CA PRO A 109 13.86 9.57 0.88
C PRO A 109 13.51 8.34 0.03
N ILE A 110 12.75 7.41 0.62
CA ILE A 110 12.30 6.17 -0.01
C ILE A 110 10.82 6.22 -0.35
N GLY A 111 9.99 6.78 0.56
CA GLY A 111 8.55 6.75 0.36
C GLY A 111 7.79 7.60 1.37
N LYS A 112 6.47 7.55 1.26
CA LYS A 112 5.55 8.25 2.15
C LYS A 112 4.47 7.31 2.68
N ALA A 113 4.07 7.53 3.95
CA ALA A 113 2.87 6.93 4.49
C ALA A 113 1.98 8.00 5.14
N TYR A 114 0.66 7.83 4.97
CA TYR A 114 -0.38 8.72 5.51
C TYR A 114 -1.48 7.93 6.24
N SER A 115 -1.28 6.64 6.43
CA SER A 115 -2.21 5.73 7.11
C SER A 115 -1.43 4.61 7.78
N GLY A 116 -2.11 3.79 8.58
CA GLY A 116 -1.48 2.70 9.33
C GLY A 116 -1.31 3.00 10.82
N PHE A 117 -1.48 4.26 11.24
CA PHE A 117 -1.32 4.68 12.63
C PHE A 117 -2.64 4.63 13.39
N THR A 118 -2.60 4.18 14.63
CA THR A 118 -3.68 4.38 15.60
C THR A 118 -3.75 5.85 16.02
N ASN A 119 -4.86 6.26 16.61
CA ASN A 119 -5.00 7.65 17.08
C ASN A 119 -4.00 8.02 18.18
N ASP A 120 -3.59 7.07 19.00
CA ASP A 120 -2.64 7.31 20.09
C ASP A 120 -1.20 7.37 19.58
N GLU A 121 -0.83 6.54 18.61
CA GLU A 121 0.43 6.66 17.89
C GLU A 121 0.52 8.00 17.15
N LEU A 122 -0.56 8.41 16.50
CA LEU A 122 -0.61 9.68 15.78
C LEU A 122 -0.38 10.87 16.71
N LYS A 123 -0.96 10.87 17.93
CA LYS A 123 -0.71 11.92 18.94
C LYS A 123 0.75 11.94 19.38
N LYS A 124 1.35 10.76 19.59
CA LYS A 124 2.78 10.66 19.97
C LYS A 124 3.68 11.19 18.85
N LEU A 125 3.39 10.79 17.60
CA LEU A 125 4.13 11.26 16.42
C LEU A 125 3.96 12.76 16.21
N ASP A 126 2.75 13.31 16.34
CA ASP A 126 2.52 14.76 16.24
C ASP A 126 3.33 15.55 17.26
N LYS A 127 3.34 15.10 18.51
CA LYS A 127 4.16 15.71 19.56
C LYS A 127 5.64 15.63 19.20
N TRP A 128 6.11 14.43 18.83
CA TRP A 128 7.51 14.23 18.47
C TRP A 128 7.96 15.13 17.31
N VAL A 129 7.13 15.27 16.27
CA VAL A 129 7.40 16.17 15.13
C VAL A 129 7.55 17.61 15.59
N ARG A 130 6.67 18.10 16.49
CA ARG A 130 6.73 19.46 17.02
C ARG A 130 8.00 19.72 17.81
N ASP A 131 8.40 18.73 18.62
CA ASP A 131 9.58 18.82 19.49
C ASP A 131 10.90 18.68 18.71
N ASN A 132 10.87 18.04 17.52
CA ASN A 132 12.06 17.73 16.72
C ASN A 132 12.09 18.40 15.34
N THR A 133 11.24 19.40 15.09
CA THR A 133 11.28 20.17 13.84
C THR A 133 12.57 20.97 13.76
N LEU A 134 13.31 20.78 12.68
CA LEU A 134 14.53 21.55 12.35
C LEU A 134 14.20 22.76 11.49
N ASP A 135 13.39 22.54 10.44
CA ASP A 135 13.11 23.56 9.46
C ASP A 135 11.69 23.42 8.88
N ARG A 136 11.29 24.44 8.11
CA ARG A 136 9.93 24.62 7.63
C ARG A 136 9.91 24.99 6.16
N PHE A 137 9.31 24.14 5.31
CA PHE A 137 9.13 24.34 3.88
C PHE A 137 7.63 24.38 3.55
N GLY A 138 7.01 25.55 3.70
CA GLY A 138 5.56 25.67 3.57
C GLY A 138 4.82 24.77 4.56
N PRO A 139 3.99 23.82 4.10
CA PRO A 139 3.27 22.88 4.97
C PRO A 139 4.15 21.77 5.53
N VAL A 140 5.32 21.53 4.96
CA VAL A 140 6.23 20.46 5.34
C VAL A 140 7.17 20.89 6.47
N ARG A 141 7.47 19.99 7.37
CA ARG A 141 8.48 20.10 8.43
C ARG A 141 9.58 19.11 8.17
N SER A 142 10.83 19.55 8.11
CA SER A 142 11.95 18.65 8.28
C SER A 142 12.15 18.37 9.76
N VAL A 143 12.47 17.14 10.09
CA VAL A 143 12.66 16.71 11.48
C VAL A 143 14.06 16.17 11.69
N LYS A 144 14.55 16.25 12.93
CA LYS A 144 15.82 15.67 13.31
C LYS A 144 15.79 14.15 13.06
N PRO A 145 16.75 13.60 12.27
CA PRO A 145 16.83 12.15 12.11
C PRO A 145 17.04 11.47 13.46
N GLY A 146 16.29 10.41 13.74
CA GLY A 146 16.44 9.67 15.02
C GLY A 146 15.24 8.82 15.39
N LEU A 147 14.05 9.08 14.84
CA LEU A 147 12.91 8.19 15.03
C LEU A 147 12.86 7.16 13.93
N VAL A 148 13.11 5.91 14.31
CA VAL A 148 12.96 4.73 13.46
C VAL A 148 11.54 4.20 13.61
N VAL A 149 10.93 3.84 12.51
CA VAL A 149 9.59 3.25 12.45
C VAL A 149 9.61 2.06 11.50
N GLU A 150 8.92 1.00 11.88
CA GLU A 150 8.66 -0.15 11.02
C GLU A 150 7.45 0.15 10.12
N ILE A 151 7.61 -0.12 8.83
CA ILE A 151 6.58 0.13 7.81
C ILE A 151 6.42 -1.07 6.90
#